data_267574254b1d88334defee64b77e99e9
#
_entry.id   267574254b1d88334defee64b77e99e9
#
_cell.length_a   1.000
_cell.length_b   1.000
_cell.length_c   1.000
_cell.angle_alpha   90.00
_cell.angle_beta   90.00
_cell.angle_gamma   90.00
#
_symmetry.space_group_name_H-M   'P 1'
#
loop_
_entity.id
_entity.type
_entity.pdbx_description
1 polymer ?
#
loop_
_entity_poly.entity_id
_entity_poly.type
_entity_poly.pdbx_seq_one_letter_code
_entity_poly.pdbx_strand_id
1 'polypeptide(L)' 'MAKDPVCGMEVDEKVATATSEYKGTTYYFCAPGCKVAFDQDPEKYISEKEK' A
#
# COMPACT_ATOMS: atom_id res chain seq x y z
N MET A 1 10.52 3.67 -6.87
CA MET A 1 10.05 3.62 -5.49
C MET A 1 8.53 3.57 -5.46
N ALA A 2 7.99 2.92 -4.48
CA ALA A 2 6.55 2.79 -4.34
C ALA A 2 6.03 3.75 -3.28
N LYS A 3 4.72 3.91 -3.24
CA LYS A 3 4.10 4.78 -2.28
C LYS A 3 3.10 3.99 -1.44
N ASP A 4 3.19 4.17 -0.13
CA ASP A 4 2.28 3.52 0.80
C ASP A 4 0.91 4.17 0.68
N PRO A 5 -0.12 3.42 0.24
CA PRO A 5 -1.44 4.02 0.05
C PRO A 5 -2.12 4.37 1.36
N VAL A 6 -1.68 3.79 2.46
CA VAL A 6 -2.28 4.08 3.76
C VAL A 6 -1.63 5.28 4.40
N CYS A 7 -0.31 5.27 4.50
CA CYS A 7 0.43 6.38 5.10
C CYS A 7 0.62 7.55 4.13
N GLY A 8 0.72 7.25 2.86
CA GLY A 8 1.03 8.28 1.88
C GLY A 8 2.51 8.61 1.78
N MET A 9 3.35 7.82 2.41
CA MET A 9 4.80 8.06 2.38
C MET A 9 5.45 7.18 1.35
N GLU A 10 6.58 7.63 0.83
CA GLU A 10 7.32 6.85 -0.13
C GLU A 10 8.04 5.69 0.55
N VAL A 11 7.96 4.52 -0.08
CA VAL A 11 8.56 3.31 0.46
C VAL A 11 9.44 2.71 -0.60
N ASP A 12 10.68 2.39 -0.21
CA ASP A 12 11.60 1.71 -1.09
C ASP A 12 11.16 0.26 -1.21
N GLU A 13 10.97 -0.20 -2.44
CA GLU A 13 10.49 -1.56 -2.68
C GLU A 13 11.41 -2.60 -2.06
N LYS A 14 12.68 -2.28 -1.96
CA LYS A 14 13.65 -3.23 -1.43
C LYS A 14 13.63 -3.32 0.08
N VAL A 15 13.12 -2.29 0.75
CA VAL A 15 13.12 -2.27 2.20
C VAL A 15 11.72 -2.22 2.78
N ALA A 16 10.72 -2.41 1.94
CA ALA A 16 9.34 -2.40 2.40
C ALA A 16 9.12 -3.52 3.42
N THR A 17 8.52 -3.16 4.53
CA THR A 17 8.28 -4.11 5.61
C THR A 17 7.20 -5.11 5.20
N ALA A 18 6.20 -4.67 4.47
CA ALA A 18 5.10 -5.53 4.04
C ALA A 18 4.69 -5.14 2.63
N THR A 19 4.11 -6.10 1.92
CA THR A 19 3.62 -5.85 0.57
C THR A 19 2.28 -6.52 0.40
N SER A 20 1.52 -6.03 -0.57
CA SER A 20 0.23 -6.61 -0.89
C SER A 20 -0.05 -6.41 -2.37
N GLU A 21 -0.76 -7.35 -2.96
CA GLU A 21 -1.14 -7.24 -4.37
C GLU A 21 -2.65 -7.16 -4.49
N TYR A 22 -3.14 -6.18 -5.25
CA TYR A 22 -4.55 -5.97 -5.41
C TYR A 22 -4.83 -5.50 -6.83
N LYS A 23 -5.71 -6.22 -7.52
CA LYS A 23 -6.12 -5.90 -8.89
C LYS A 23 -4.92 -5.75 -9.82
N GLY A 24 -3.95 -6.65 -9.65
CA GLY A 24 -2.79 -6.66 -10.51
C GLY A 24 -1.74 -5.62 -10.20
N THR A 25 -1.91 -4.89 -9.11
CA THR A 25 -0.96 -3.86 -8.71
C THR A 25 -0.36 -4.23 -7.37
N THR A 26 0.96 -4.14 -7.26
CA THR A 26 1.65 -4.43 -6.03
C THR A 26 1.83 -3.16 -5.22
N TYR A 27 1.44 -3.23 -3.96
CA TYR A 27 1.55 -2.11 -3.04
C TYR A 27 2.56 -2.44 -1.95
N TYR A 28 3.32 -1.45 -1.55
CA TYR A 28 4.37 -1.59 -0.56
C TYR A 28 4.02 -0.75 0.65
N PHE A 29 4.32 -1.27 1.82
CA PHE A 29 3.91 -0.62 3.06
C PHE A 29 5.10 -0.41 3.97
N CYS A 30 5.11 0.72 4.66
CA CYS A 30 6.19 1.06 5.57
C CYS A 30 6.08 0.31 6.88
N ALA A 31 4.92 -0.24 7.19
CA ALA A 31 4.72 -0.98 8.44
C ALA A 31 3.67 -2.05 8.23
N PRO A 32 3.74 -3.16 8.98
CA PRO A 32 2.74 -4.22 8.85
C PRO A 32 1.32 -3.74 9.16
N GLY A 33 1.19 -2.77 10.04
CA GLY A 33 -0.12 -2.22 10.34
C GLY A 33 -0.78 -1.58 9.15
N CYS A 34 0.01 -0.93 8.30
CA CYS A 34 -0.53 -0.33 7.09
C CYS A 34 -1.04 -1.39 6.14
N LYS A 35 -0.35 -2.53 6.06
CA LYS A 35 -0.81 -3.62 5.22
C LYS A 35 -2.14 -4.17 5.71
N VAL A 36 -2.27 -4.35 7.00
CA VAL A 36 -3.51 -4.86 7.57
C VAL A 36 -4.66 -3.92 7.29
N ALA A 37 -4.43 -2.62 7.47
CA ALA A 37 -5.47 -1.64 7.19
C ALA A 37 -5.87 -1.67 5.72
N PHE A 38 -4.89 -1.80 4.83
CA PHE A 38 -5.17 -1.87 3.41
C PHE A 38 -5.98 -3.13 3.08
N ASP A 39 -5.59 -4.27 3.66
CA ASP A 39 -6.28 -5.52 3.37
C ASP A 39 -7.73 -5.48 3.81
N GLN A 40 -8.00 -4.76 4.89
CA GLN A 40 -9.37 -4.67 5.39
C GLN A 40 -10.25 -3.80 4.50
N ASP A 41 -9.68 -2.80 3.87
CA ASP A 41 -10.46 -1.88 3.06
C ASP A 41 -9.61 -1.30 1.94
N PRO A 42 -9.20 -2.15 1.00
CA PRO A 42 -8.26 -1.70 -0.03
C PRO A 42 -8.85 -0.64 -0.94
N GLU A 43 -10.12 -0.73 -1.26
CA GLU A 43 -10.71 0.23 -2.19
C GLU A 43 -10.79 1.62 -1.60
N LYS A 44 -10.85 1.70 -0.28
CA LYS A 44 -10.89 2.99 0.38
C LYS A 44 -9.60 3.77 0.10
N TYR A 45 -8.49 3.06 0.02
CA TYR A 45 -7.20 3.70 -0.15
C TYR A 45 -6.81 3.90 -1.60
N ILE A 46 -7.19 2.99 -2.48
CA ILE A 46 -6.74 3.07 -3.86
C ILE A 46 -7.71 3.82 -4.75
N SER A 47 -8.99 3.86 -4.42
CA SER A 47 -9.96 4.53 -5.28
C SER A 47 -9.65 6.02 -5.41
N GLU A 48 -9.04 6.60 -4.41
CA GLU A 48 -8.67 8.01 -4.48
C GLU A 48 -7.58 8.26 -5.49
N LYS A 49 -6.71 7.27 -5.69
CA LYS A 49 -5.60 7.44 -6.60
C LYS A 49 -5.97 7.16 -8.04
N GLU A 50 -6.94 6.34 -8.24
CA GLU A 50 -7.32 5.96 -9.59
C GLU A 50 -8.20 6.99 -10.25
N LYS A 51 -8.57 8.00 -9.53
CA LYS A 51 -9.31 9.09 -10.15
C LYS A 51 -8.43 10.02 -10.95
#